data_ccb5907590cc4e8cbe4b9d9e3dd30fda
#
_entry.id   ccb5907590cc4e8cbe4b9d9e3dd30fda
#
_cell.length_a   1.000
_cell.length_b   1.000
_cell.length_c   1.000
_cell.angle_alpha   90.00
_cell.angle_beta   90.00
_cell.angle_gamma   90.00
#
_symmetry.space_group_name_H-M   'P 1'
#
loop_
_entity.id
_entity.type
_entity.pdbx_description
1 polymer ?
#
loop_
_entity_poly.entity_id
_entity_poly.type
_entity_poly.pdbx_seq_one_letter_code
_entity_poly.pdbx_strand_id
1 'polypeptide(L)'
;MRVLCLFGLAAALWADGPGVILSHRVKSDFDLTADPNSGVWKGVTGVFAQNGPKGDPTPGHRTEIRSVWTPEHIYFLFIAPYQDLNLKPNPSQDTETNKLWDWDVAEVFAGWDKQNIHRYKEFQVSPQGEWVDLDIDRKTPLPEGGWKWNSGYRVKARIDEKNKIWYGAMRIPMKSIDPRPPKEGNELRINFYRIQGSNPRKFVAWQPTHASSYHVPEAFGTLRLAK
;
A
#
# COMPACT_ATOMS: atom_id res chain seq x y z
N MET A 1 -14.64 -61.05 3.80
CA MET A 1 -14.46 -59.86 2.92
C MET A 1 -14.86 -58.63 3.73
N ARG A 2 -13.88 -57.86 4.18
CA ARG A 2 -14.13 -56.55 4.86
C ARG A 2 -13.86 -55.46 3.84
N VAL A 3 -14.92 -54.72 3.53
CA VAL A 3 -14.82 -53.54 2.66
C VAL A 3 -14.36 -52.37 3.51
N LEU A 4 -13.17 -51.82 3.22
CA LEU A 4 -12.66 -50.60 3.80
C LEU A 4 -13.19 -49.40 3.02
N CYS A 5 -14.12 -48.63 3.60
CA CYS A 5 -14.52 -47.33 3.05
C CYS A 5 -13.49 -46.30 3.44
N LEU A 6 -12.70 -45.83 2.48
CA LEU A 6 -11.87 -44.63 2.59
C LEU A 6 -12.75 -43.39 2.48
N PHE A 7 -12.96 -42.70 3.62
CA PHE A 7 -13.51 -41.35 3.61
C PHE A 7 -12.38 -40.37 3.24
N GLY A 8 -12.42 -39.86 2.01
CA GLY A 8 -11.57 -38.76 1.60
C GLY A 8 -12.03 -37.47 2.29
N LEU A 9 -11.23 -36.91 3.19
CA LEU A 9 -11.42 -35.56 3.68
C LEU A 9 -11.11 -34.59 2.51
N ALA A 10 -12.15 -34.03 1.92
CA ALA A 10 -12.00 -32.83 1.08
C ALA A 10 -11.69 -31.66 2.00
N ALA A 11 -10.43 -31.19 1.99
CA ALA A 11 -10.08 -29.93 2.59
C ALA A 11 -10.78 -28.81 1.80
N ALA A 12 -11.81 -28.21 2.39
CA ALA A 12 -12.40 -27.00 1.87
C ALA A 12 -11.33 -25.90 1.92
N LEU A 13 -10.84 -25.48 0.76
CA LEU A 13 -10.08 -24.26 0.62
C LEU A 13 -11.06 -23.11 0.92
N TRP A 14 -11.02 -22.62 2.14
CA TRP A 14 -11.65 -21.36 2.48
C TRP A 14 -10.91 -20.29 1.67
N ALA A 15 -11.59 -19.65 0.74
CA ALA A 15 -11.11 -18.41 0.17
C ALA A 15 -11.06 -17.42 1.34
N ASP A 16 -9.84 -17.12 1.80
CA ASP A 16 -9.63 -16.09 2.81
C ASP A 16 -10.27 -14.80 2.28
N GLY A 17 -11.17 -14.24 3.06
CA GLY A 17 -11.76 -12.94 2.78
C GLY A 17 -10.65 -11.87 2.68
N PRO A 18 -10.97 -10.64 2.23
CA PRO A 18 -9.98 -9.59 2.07
C PRO A 18 -9.16 -9.41 3.35
N GLY A 19 -7.82 -9.41 3.22
CA GLY A 19 -6.91 -9.33 4.36
C GLY A 19 -7.14 -8.10 5.23
N VAL A 20 -6.71 -8.17 6.48
CA VAL A 20 -6.79 -7.06 7.43
C VAL A 20 -5.40 -6.64 7.85
N ILE A 21 -5.11 -5.33 7.81
CA ILE A 21 -3.95 -4.72 8.46
C ILE A 21 -4.41 -3.95 9.69
N LEU A 22 -3.73 -4.15 10.82
CA LEU A 22 -3.93 -3.35 12.02
C LEU A 22 -2.96 -2.17 12.00
N SER A 23 -3.49 -0.96 12.09
CA SER A 23 -2.70 0.24 12.32
C SER A 23 -2.73 0.57 13.81
N HIS A 24 -1.58 0.47 14.49
CA HIS A 24 -1.51 0.68 15.93
C HIS A 24 -1.35 2.14 16.29
N ARG A 25 -2.03 2.55 17.38
CA ARG A 25 -1.98 3.92 17.84
C ARG A 25 -0.62 4.24 18.46
N VAL A 26 -0.04 5.36 18.03
CA VAL A 26 1.11 6.00 18.71
C VAL A 26 0.66 7.28 19.38
N LYS A 27 1.39 7.69 20.42
CA LYS A 27 0.95 8.76 21.34
C LYS A 27 0.81 10.13 20.66
N SER A 28 1.71 10.45 19.74
CA SER A 28 1.77 11.75 19.06
C SER A 28 2.46 11.58 17.71
N ASP A 29 2.31 12.59 16.86
CA ASP A 29 3.08 12.69 15.62
C ASP A 29 4.58 12.67 15.88
N PHE A 30 5.32 12.20 14.91
CA PHE A 30 6.77 12.06 14.96
C PHE A 30 7.42 12.45 13.62
N ASP A 31 8.72 12.70 13.66
CA ASP A 31 9.50 12.95 12.45
C ASP A 31 9.51 11.71 11.56
N LEU A 32 9.02 11.87 10.33
CA LEU A 32 8.89 10.77 9.40
C LEU A 32 10.23 10.08 9.17
N THR A 33 10.27 8.76 9.35
CA THR A 33 11.48 7.95 9.18
C THR A 33 11.20 6.71 8.33
N ALA A 34 12.13 6.41 7.42
CA ALA A 34 12.16 5.20 6.61
C ALA A 34 13.12 4.13 7.21
N ASP A 35 13.47 4.23 8.50
CA ASP A 35 14.25 3.22 9.20
C ASP A 35 13.33 2.23 9.94
N PRO A 36 13.26 0.94 9.51
CA PRO A 36 12.41 -0.07 10.12
C PRO A 36 12.79 -0.42 11.56
N ASN A 37 14.00 -0.04 11.99
CA ASN A 37 14.52 -0.28 13.34
C ASN A 37 14.30 0.90 14.30
N SER A 38 13.76 2.02 13.79
CA SER A 38 13.41 3.15 14.66
C SER A 38 12.36 2.75 15.69
N GLY A 39 12.33 3.45 16.84
CA GLY A 39 11.44 3.11 17.96
C GLY A 39 9.97 3.03 17.59
N VAL A 40 9.52 3.79 16.59
CA VAL A 40 8.13 3.82 16.13
C VAL A 40 7.75 2.61 15.26
N TRP A 41 8.72 2.06 14.52
CA TRP A 41 8.50 0.91 13.64
C TRP A 41 8.91 -0.43 14.24
N LYS A 42 9.76 -0.39 15.26
CA LYS A 42 10.24 -1.59 15.93
C LYS A 42 9.09 -2.34 16.60
N GLY A 43 8.90 -3.61 16.25
CA GLY A 43 7.84 -4.46 16.81
C GLY A 43 6.46 -4.28 16.18
N VAL A 44 6.29 -3.37 15.22
CA VAL A 44 5.05 -3.26 14.44
C VAL A 44 4.99 -4.43 13.46
N THR A 45 3.94 -5.26 13.58
CA THR A 45 3.68 -6.35 12.64
C THR A 45 3.07 -5.81 11.36
N GLY A 46 3.70 -6.12 10.23
CA GLY A 46 3.24 -5.71 8.90
C GLY A 46 2.42 -6.80 8.18
N VAL A 47 1.86 -6.40 7.05
CA VAL A 47 1.32 -7.31 6.03
C VAL A 47 2.27 -7.38 4.85
N PHE A 48 2.05 -8.34 3.94
CA PHE A 48 2.98 -8.57 2.83
C PHE A 48 2.27 -8.50 1.48
N ALA A 49 2.70 -7.58 0.63
CA ALA A 49 2.43 -7.62 -0.79
C ALA A 49 3.45 -8.55 -1.46
N GLN A 50 2.99 -9.63 -2.06
CA GLN A 50 3.87 -10.68 -2.59
C GLN A 50 3.35 -11.37 -3.85
N ASN A 51 2.15 -11.01 -4.30
CA ASN A 51 1.54 -11.55 -5.50
C ASN A 51 1.39 -10.46 -6.56
N GLY A 52 1.40 -10.85 -7.81
CA GLY A 52 1.02 -9.98 -8.92
C GLY A 52 -0.49 -9.67 -8.92
N PRO A 53 -0.96 -8.74 -9.76
CA PRO A 53 -2.37 -8.36 -9.82
C PRO A 53 -3.32 -9.54 -10.08
N LYS A 54 -2.87 -10.55 -10.83
CA LYS A 54 -3.66 -11.75 -11.14
C LYS A 54 -3.62 -12.82 -10.04
N GLY A 55 -2.83 -12.63 -8.98
CA GLY A 55 -2.69 -13.57 -7.87
C GLY A 55 -1.44 -14.46 -7.97
N ASP A 56 -0.70 -14.41 -9.05
CA ASP A 56 0.54 -15.21 -9.21
C ASP A 56 1.64 -14.70 -8.26
N PRO A 57 2.40 -15.59 -7.61
CA PRO A 57 3.52 -15.17 -6.77
C PRO A 57 4.55 -14.32 -7.52
N THR A 58 5.12 -13.31 -6.85
CA THR A 58 6.19 -12.47 -7.39
C THR A 58 7.48 -12.68 -6.58
N PRO A 59 8.24 -13.77 -6.83
CA PRO A 59 9.44 -14.12 -6.07
C PRO A 59 10.48 -12.99 -6.06
N GLY A 60 11.11 -12.76 -4.89
CA GLY A 60 12.14 -11.72 -4.74
C GLY A 60 11.60 -10.31 -4.51
N HIS A 61 10.27 -10.11 -4.56
CA HIS A 61 9.64 -8.80 -4.41
C HIS A 61 8.65 -8.71 -3.24
N ARG A 62 8.69 -9.66 -2.31
CA ARG A 62 7.84 -9.66 -1.12
C ARG A 62 8.10 -8.42 -0.29
N THR A 63 7.16 -7.49 -0.32
CA THR A 63 7.23 -6.19 0.32
C THR A 63 6.45 -6.21 1.63
N GLU A 64 7.10 -5.87 2.74
CA GLU A 64 6.42 -5.69 4.02
C GLU A 64 5.87 -4.27 4.12
N ILE A 65 4.64 -4.14 4.61
CA ILE A 65 3.97 -2.87 4.86
C ILE A 65 3.57 -2.81 6.33
N ARG A 66 4.10 -1.83 7.08
CA ARG A 66 3.74 -1.55 8.46
C ARG A 66 2.89 -0.30 8.53
N SER A 67 2.00 -0.21 9.54
CA SER A 67 1.15 0.96 9.74
C SER A 67 1.03 1.32 11.22
N VAL A 68 1.08 2.64 11.50
CA VAL A 68 0.73 3.22 12.78
C VAL A 68 -0.09 4.49 12.56
N TRP A 69 -0.82 4.95 13.58
CA TRP A 69 -1.66 6.14 13.47
C TRP A 69 -1.62 7.01 14.72
N THR A 70 -1.91 8.30 14.52
CA THR A 70 -2.20 9.31 15.52
C THR A 70 -3.58 9.91 15.25
N PRO A 71 -4.14 10.75 16.12
CA PRO A 71 -5.37 11.47 15.79
C PRO A 71 -5.29 12.33 14.53
N GLU A 72 -4.08 12.78 14.13
CA GLU A 72 -3.88 13.68 13.01
C GLU A 72 -3.47 12.95 11.72
N HIS A 73 -2.67 11.88 11.84
CA HIS A 73 -2.05 11.24 10.69
C HIS A 73 -2.09 9.72 10.75
N ILE A 74 -2.09 9.11 9.57
CA ILE A 74 -1.76 7.70 9.41
C ILE A 74 -0.41 7.59 8.71
N TYR A 75 0.37 6.60 9.13
CA TYR A 75 1.72 6.38 8.65
C TYR A 75 1.86 4.99 8.07
N PHE A 76 2.63 4.91 6.99
CA PHE A 76 3.01 3.63 6.38
C PHE A 76 4.50 3.56 6.21
N LEU A 77 5.07 2.36 6.37
CA LEU A 77 6.44 2.03 6.01
C LEU A 77 6.44 0.83 5.09
N PHE A 78 7.04 0.99 3.92
CA PHE A 78 7.33 -0.08 2.97
C PHE A 78 8.78 -0.53 3.12
N ILE A 79 8.99 -1.84 3.22
CA ILE A 79 10.29 -2.50 3.21
C ILE A 79 10.33 -3.35 1.95
N ALA A 80 11.00 -2.87 0.93
CA ALA A 80 10.83 -3.29 -0.45
C ALA A 80 12.12 -3.87 -1.06
N PRO A 81 12.34 -5.20 -0.99
CA PRO A 81 13.46 -5.84 -1.69
C PRO A 81 13.40 -5.61 -3.18
N TYR A 82 14.56 -5.43 -3.83
CA TYR A 82 14.65 -5.22 -5.26
C TYR A 82 15.82 -6.01 -5.89
N GLN A 83 15.70 -6.30 -7.18
CA GLN A 83 16.77 -6.86 -8.00
C GLN A 83 17.45 -5.73 -8.79
N ASP A 84 16.66 -4.93 -9.46
CA ASP A 84 17.03 -3.71 -10.18
C ASP A 84 16.06 -2.58 -9.81
N LEU A 85 16.45 -1.34 -10.03
CA LEU A 85 15.63 -0.16 -9.81
C LEU A 85 15.43 0.58 -11.13
N ASN A 86 14.19 0.90 -11.45
CA ASN A 86 13.80 1.78 -12.55
C ASN A 86 13.53 3.18 -11.99
N LEU A 87 14.58 3.99 -11.85
CA LEU A 87 14.54 5.29 -11.22
C LEU A 87 14.31 6.39 -12.27
N LYS A 88 13.49 7.38 -11.91
CA LYS A 88 13.29 8.55 -12.74
C LYS A 88 14.58 9.41 -12.80
N PRO A 89 15.03 9.82 -13.98
CA PRO A 89 16.13 10.79 -14.08
C PRO A 89 15.70 12.16 -13.54
N ASN A 90 16.65 12.88 -12.92
CA ASN A 90 16.42 14.20 -12.33
C ASN A 90 15.22 14.22 -11.36
N PRO A 91 15.27 13.45 -10.24
CA PRO A 91 14.19 13.40 -9.28
C PRO A 91 13.96 14.78 -8.62
N SER A 92 12.71 15.09 -8.28
CA SER A 92 12.35 16.24 -7.46
C SER A 92 11.68 15.79 -6.19
N GLN A 93 12.07 16.37 -5.05
CA GLN A 93 11.41 16.20 -3.76
C GLN A 93 10.66 17.47 -3.33
N ASP A 94 10.63 18.48 -4.18
CA ASP A 94 10.00 19.78 -3.89
C ASP A 94 8.62 19.92 -4.54
N THR A 95 8.38 19.16 -5.61
CA THR A 95 7.13 19.18 -6.37
C THR A 95 6.65 17.77 -6.68
N GLU A 96 5.34 17.63 -6.81
CA GLU A 96 4.73 16.36 -7.24
C GLU A 96 5.23 15.93 -8.62
N THR A 97 5.49 14.63 -8.74
CA THR A 97 5.85 14.01 -10.02
C THR A 97 4.63 13.32 -10.62
N ASN A 98 3.98 13.99 -11.58
CA ASN A 98 2.89 13.38 -12.34
C ASN A 98 3.40 12.14 -13.09
N LYS A 99 2.57 11.09 -13.14
CA LYS A 99 2.91 9.78 -13.72
C LYS A 99 4.11 9.10 -13.05
N LEU A 100 4.25 9.25 -11.73
CA LEU A 100 5.32 8.61 -10.98
C LEU A 100 5.29 7.08 -11.14
N TRP A 101 4.11 6.50 -11.38
CA TRP A 101 3.92 5.07 -11.70
C TRP A 101 4.62 4.58 -12.98
N ASP A 102 5.19 5.45 -13.80
CA ASP A 102 6.04 5.06 -14.91
C ASP A 102 7.41 4.54 -14.44
N TRP A 103 7.74 4.75 -13.16
CA TRP A 103 8.98 4.36 -12.48
C TRP A 103 8.69 3.42 -11.30
N ASP A 104 9.71 3.10 -10.50
CA ASP A 104 9.51 2.32 -9.29
C ASP A 104 8.77 3.13 -8.24
N VAL A 105 7.68 2.57 -7.72
CA VAL A 105 6.86 3.18 -6.68
C VAL A 105 6.28 2.16 -5.71
N ALA A 106 5.99 2.60 -4.49
CA ALA A 106 5.05 1.97 -3.58
C ALA A 106 3.82 2.85 -3.46
N GLU A 107 2.65 2.21 -3.41
CA GLU A 107 1.36 2.87 -3.53
C GLU A 107 0.41 2.46 -2.41
N VAL A 108 -0.33 3.42 -1.89
CA VAL A 108 -1.46 3.23 -0.97
C VAL A 108 -2.71 3.71 -1.66
N PHE A 109 -3.68 2.81 -1.87
CA PHE A 109 -5.04 3.17 -2.30
C PHE A 109 -5.95 3.05 -1.10
N ALA A 110 -6.61 4.15 -0.69
CA ALA A 110 -7.40 4.19 0.55
C ALA A 110 -8.71 4.96 0.40
N GLY A 111 -9.80 4.40 0.91
CA GLY A 111 -11.11 5.04 0.96
C GLY A 111 -11.89 4.65 2.20
N TRP A 112 -12.66 5.58 2.75
CA TRP A 112 -13.46 5.36 3.97
C TRP A 112 -14.89 4.91 3.68
N ASP A 113 -15.45 5.36 2.54
CA ASP A 113 -16.85 5.17 2.21
C ASP A 113 -17.10 3.77 1.63
N LYS A 114 -17.80 2.94 2.39
CA LYS A 114 -18.19 1.59 1.97
C LYS A 114 -19.38 1.59 0.99
N GLN A 115 -20.11 2.71 0.87
CA GLN A 115 -21.24 2.84 -0.07
C GLN A 115 -20.78 3.37 -1.43
N ASN A 116 -19.72 4.20 -1.45
CA ASN A 116 -19.10 4.70 -2.68
C ASN A 116 -17.68 4.20 -2.84
N ILE A 117 -17.55 2.90 -3.09
CA ILE A 117 -16.25 2.23 -3.19
C ILE A 117 -15.38 2.70 -4.34
N HIS A 118 -15.97 3.33 -5.35
CA HIS A 118 -15.27 3.83 -6.54
C HIS A 118 -14.56 5.17 -6.31
N ARG A 119 -14.81 5.79 -5.16
CA ARG A 119 -14.09 7.00 -4.73
C ARG A 119 -13.09 6.67 -3.63
N TYR A 120 -11.82 6.93 -3.90
CA TYR A 120 -10.71 6.67 -2.99
C TYR A 120 -9.52 7.57 -3.32
N LYS A 121 -8.53 7.58 -2.44
CA LYS A 121 -7.28 8.33 -2.59
C LYS A 121 -6.16 7.39 -2.98
N GLU A 122 -5.22 7.90 -3.76
CA GLU A 122 -4.01 7.21 -4.14
C GLU A 122 -2.81 8.05 -3.70
N PHE A 123 -1.82 7.41 -3.08
CA PHE A 123 -0.58 8.01 -2.60
C PHE A 123 0.59 7.17 -3.09
N GLN A 124 1.59 7.81 -3.68
CA GLN A 124 2.76 7.13 -4.22
C GLN A 124 4.05 7.70 -3.65
N VAL A 125 5.04 6.85 -3.41
CA VAL A 125 6.42 7.22 -3.07
C VAL A 125 7.40 6.41 -3.91
N SER A 126 8.41 7.09 -4.49
CA SER A 126 9.52 6.43 -5.19
C SER A 126 10.69 6.11 -4.25
N PRO A 127 11.63 5.23 -4.67
CA PRO A 127 12.87 5.00 -3.92
C PRO A 127 13.73 6.26 -3.72
N GLN A 128 13.56 7.28 -4.56
CA GLN A 128 14.29 8.56 -4.48
C GLN A 128 13.54 9.64 -3.68
N GLY A 129 12.34 9.32 -3.15
CA GLY A 129 11.54 10.25 -2.35
C GLY A 129 10.68 11.22 -3.17
N GLU A 130 10.48 10.95 -4.45
CA GLU A 130 9.46 11.63 -5.24
C GLU A 130 8.08 11.13 -4.83
N TRP A 131 7.05 11.93 -5.08
CA TRP A 131 5.70 11.65 -4.61
C TRP A 131 4.63 12.21 -5.53
N VAL A 132 3.44 11.64 -5.46
CA VAL A 132 2.21 12.15 -6.05
C VAL A 132 1.01 11.63 -5.26
N ASP A 133 -0.04 12.43 -5.14
CA ASP A 133 -1.33 12.00 -4.61
C ASP A 133 -2.47 12.35 -5.58
N LEU A 134 -3.51 11.50 -5.57
CA LEU A 134 -4.64 11.60 -6.50
C LEU A 134 -5.97 11.38 -5.75
N ASP A 135 -7.01 12.12 -6.14
CA ASP A 135 -8.40 11.91 -5.69
C ASP A 135 -9.18 11.17 -6.77
N ILE A 136 -9.21 9.86 -6.68
CA ILE A 136 -9.79 8.97 -7.70
C ILE A 136 -11.32 8.90 -7.57
N ASP A 137 -12.03 9.14 -8.65
CA ASP A 137 -13.45 8.82 -8.80
C ASP A 137 -13.68 8.02 -10.09
N ARG A 138 -13.81 6.70 -9.97
CA ARG A 138 -13.96 5.78 -11.10
C ARG A 138 -15.32 5.86 -11.79
N LYS A 139 -16.29 6.57 -11.22
CA LYS A 139 -17.62 6.78 -11.83
C LYS A 139 -17.69 8.02 -12.69
N THR A 140 -16.70 8.89 -12.60
CA THR A 140 -16.63 10.09 -13.44
C THR A 140 -15.61 9.92 -14.56
N PRO A 141 -15.78 10.59 -15.70
CA PRO A 141 -14.73 10.66 -16.73
C PRO A 141 -13.42 11.19 -16.13
N LEU A 142 -12.30 10.69 -16.63
CA LEU A 142 -10.98 11.20 -16.24
C LEU A 142 -10.91 12.71 -16.52
N PRO A 143 -10.66 13.54 -15.49
CA PRO A 143 -10.53 15.00 -15.69
C PRO A 143 -9.34 15.33 -16.59
N GLU A 144 -9.40 16.46 -17.27
CA GLU A 144 -8.25 17.00 -17.98
C GLU A 144 -7.08 17.19 -17.00
N GLY A 145 -5.92 16.62 -17.32
CA GLY A 145 -4.74 16.60 -16.45
C GLY A 145 -4.77 15.56 -15.34
N GLY A 146 -5.75 14.64 -15.31
CA GLY A 146 -5.88 13.55 -14.35
C GLY A 146 -6.56 13.95 -13.04
N TRP A 147 -6.63 13.03 -12.08
CA TRP A 147 -7.22 13.23 -10.75
C TRP A 147 -6.26 13.95 -9.78
N LYS A 148 -5.69 15.07 -10.23
CA LYS A 148 -4.77 15.87 -9.43
C LYS A 148 -5.44 16.37 -8.15
N TRP A 149 -4.73 16.24 -7.06
CA TRP A 149 -5.19 16.66 -5.75
C TRP A 149 -3.97 16.91 -4.85
N ASN A 150 -4.11 17.59 -3.74
CA ASN A 150 -3.05 17.81 -2.78
C ASN A 150 -3.57 17.59 -1.36
N SER A 151 -3.18 16.48 -0.75
CA SER A 151 -3.54 16.12 0.61
C SER A 151 -2.67 16.79 1.67
N GLY A 152 -1.52 17.29 1.26
CA GLY A 152 -0.47 17.75 2.18
C GLY A 152 0.32 16.59 2.82
N TYR A 153 0.23 15.36 2.28
CA TYR A 153 1.01 14.24 2.81
C TYR A 153 2.53 14.45 2.59
N ARG A 154 3.33 13.70 3.34
CA ARG A 154 4.78 13.77 3.28
C ARG A 154 5.36 12.38 3.10
N VAL A 155 6.49 12.31 2.42
CA VAL A 155 7.23 11.08 2.18
C VAL A 155 8.67 11.17 2.67
N LYS A 156 9.26 10.02 2.92
CA LYS A 156 10.69 9.84 3.11
C LYS A 156 11.11 8.51 2.52
N ALA A 157 12.19 8.48 1.78
CA ALA A 157 12.70 7.26 1.21
C ALA A 157 14.21 7.14 1.40
N ARG A 158 14.71 5.90 1.32
CA ARG A 158 16.14 5.60 1.24
C ARG A 158 16.38 4.27 0.54
N ILE A 159 17.51 4.16 -0.12
CA ILE A 159 17.96 2.93 -0.78
C ILE A 159 19.11 2.34 0.05
N ASP A 160 18.99 1.06 0.38
CA ASP A 160 20.07 0.24 0.95
C ASP A 160 20.65 -0.65 -0.16
N GLU A 161 21.65 -0.13 -0.84
CA GLU A 161 22.26 -0.82 -1.98
C GLU A 161 22.94 -2.13 -1.58
N LYS A 162 23.48 -2.19 -0.36
CA LYS A 162 24.18 -3.38 0.16
C LYS A 162 23.23 -4.55 0.34
N ASN A 163 22.05 -4.29 0.90
CA ASN A 163 21.05 -5.31 1.18
C ASN A 163 20.00 -5.46 0.07
N LYS A 164 20.08 -4.62 -0.98
CA LYS A 164 19.10 -4.59 -2.08
C LYS A 164 17.67 -4.40 -1.55
N ILE A 165 17.49 -3.43 -0.66
CA ILE A 165 16.18 -3.05 -0.10
C ILE A 165 16.04 -1.54 -0.24
N TRP A 166 14.90 -1.06 -0.71
CA TRP A 166 14.55 0.32 -0.53
C TRP A 166 13.39 0.46 0.47
N TYR A 167 13.37 1.58 1.16
CA TYR A 167 12.40 1.88 2.18
C TYR A 167 11.65 3.15 1.80
N GLY A 168 10.33 3.10 1.80
CA GLY A 168 9.46 4.25 1.58
C GLY A 168 8.55 4.45 2.78
N ALA A 169 8.52 5.66 3.31
CA ALA A 169 7.63 6.03 4.40
C ALA A 169 6.69 7.15 3.96
N MET A 170 5.44 7.08 4.41
CA MET A 170 4.41 8.06 4.15
C MET A 170 3.80 8.54 5.47
N ARG A 171 3.55 9.86 5.60
CA ARG A 171 2.71 10.48 6.64
C ARG A 171 1.54 11.17 5.96
N ILE A 172 0.35 10.64 6.12
CA ILE A 172 -0.86 11.07 5.42
C ILE A 172 -1.82 11.70 6.44
N PRO A 173 -2.30 12.95 6.24
CA PRO A 173 -3.32 13.52 7.09
C PRO A 173 -4.57 12.65 7.11
N MET A 174 -5.01 12.19 8.29
CA MET A 174 -6.16 11.29 8.40
C MET A 174 -7.42 11.86 7.74
N LYS A 175 -7.68 13.15 7.93
CA LYS A 175 -8.81 13.87 7.35
C LYS A 175 -8.83 13.90 5.82
N SER A 176 -7.69 13.65 5.17
CA SER A 176 -7.61 13.60 3.71
C SER A 176 -8.19 12.29 3.15
N ILE A 177 -8.25 11.24 3.97
CA ILE A 177 -8.83 9.94 3.59
C ILE A 177 -10.24 9.79 4.19
N ASP A 178 -10.40 10.11 5.49
CA ASP A 178 -11.62 9.88 6.26
C ASP A 178 -12.05 11.18 6.96
N PRO A 179 -13.23 11.74 6.65
CA PRO A 179 -13.73 12.94 7.32
C PRO A 179 -14.21 12.68 8.75
N ARG A 180 -14.39 11.41 9.14
CA ARG A 180 -14.83 11.05 10.49
C ARG A 180 -13.68 11.24 11.50
N PRO A 181 -13.96 11.60 12.77
CA PRO A 181 -12.92 11.64 13.78
C PRO A 181 -12.21 10.28 13.94
N PRO A 182 -10.87 10.24 13.90
CA PRO A 182 -10.13 9.00 14.08
C PRO A 182 -10.34 8.43 15.48
N LYS A 183 -10.73 7.17 15.54
CA LYS A 183 -10.89 6.41 16.79
C LYS A 183 -10.61 4.94 16.58
N GLU A 184 -10.25 4.25 17.64
CA GLU A 184 -10.14 2.79 17.65
C GLU A 184 -11.39 2.13 17.07
N GLY A 185 -11.19 1.13 16.22
CA GLY A 185 -12.25 0.40 15.51
C GLY A 185 -12.70 1.04 14.20
N ASN A 186 -12.28 2.28 13.88
CA ASN A 186 -12.55 2.81 12.53
C ASN A 186 -11.85 1.96 11.49
N GLU A 187 -12.54 1.73 10.37
CA GLU A 187 -12.03 0.96 9.25
C GLU A 187 -11.97 1.81 7.99
N LEU A 188 -10.89 1.61 7.24
CA LEU A 188 -10.68 2.08 5.88
C LEU A 188 -10.62 0.88 4.95
N ARG A 189 -11.13 1.03 3.75
CA ARG A 189 -10.85 0.12 2.63
C ARG A 189 -9.49 0.52 2.07
N ILE A 190 -8.58 -0.44 1.91
CA ILE A 190 -7.20 -0.13 1.54
C ILE A 190 -6.61 -1.24 0.69
N ASN A 191 -5.70 -0.86 -0.20
CA ASN A 191 -4.79 -1.81 -0.82
C ASN A 191 -3.39 -1.20 -0.94
N PHE A 192 -2.40 -2.08 -1.02
CA PHE A 192 -1.01 -1.70 -1.18
C PHE A 192 -0.47 -2.34 -2.45
N TYR A 193 0.20 -1.51 -3.23
CA TYR A 193 0.77 -1.94 -4.49
C TYR A 193 2.23 -1.51 -4.59
N ARG A 194 2.93 -2.11 -5.50
CA ARG A 194 4.28 -1.74 -5.86
C ARG A 194 4.51 -2.00 -7.33
N ILE A 195 5.16 -1.06 -8.01
CA ILE A 195 5.67 -1.22 -9.36
C ILE A 195 7.19 -1.22 -9.27
N GLN A 196 7.85 -2.16 -9.97
CA GLN A 196 9.25 -2.48 -9.72
C GLN A 196 9.99 -2.88 -10.99
N GLY A 197 11.18 -2.31 -11.19
CA GLY A 197 12.13 -2.67 -12.22
C GLY A 197 11.71 -2.30 -13.65
N SER A 198 12.55 -2.58 -14.60
CA SER A 198 12.33 -2.18 -15.99
C SER A 198 12.16 -3.35 -16.96
N ASN A 199 12.87 -4.49 -16.74
CA ASN A 199 12.88 -5.58 -17.72
C ASN A 199 12.98 -6.98 -17.06
N PRO A 200 11.87 -7.70 -16.93
CA PRO A 200 10.50 -7.25 -17.10
C PRO A 200 10.03 -6.45 -15.89
N ARG A 201 9.16 -5.50 -16.12
CA ARG A 201 8.50 -4.73 -15.06
C ARG A 201 7.63 -5.65 -14.20
N LYS A 202 7.75 -5.53 -12.88
CA LYS A 202 6.98 -6.32 -11.91
C LYS A 202 5.92 -5.47 -11.26
N PHE A 203 4.77 -6.07 -11.05
CA PHE A 203 3.62 -5.49 -10.37
C PHE A 203 3.31 -6.36 -9.16
N VAL A 204 3.25 -5.76 -7.98
CA VAL A 204 3.09 -6.47 -6.71
C VAL A 204 1.88 -5.90 -5.97
N ALA A 205 1.04 -6.75 -5.42
CA ALA A 205 -0.17 -6.38 -4.68
C ALA A 205 -0.23 -7.11 -3.34
N TRP A 206 -0.79 -6.43 -2.34
CA TRP A 206 -1.19 -7.07 -1.09
C TRP A 206 -2.46 -7.88 -1.29
N GLN A 207 -3.51 -7.26 -1.83
CA GLN A 207 -4.72 -7.95 -2.26
C GLN A 207 -4.74 -7.96 -3.80
N PRO A 208 -4.56 -9.11 -4.45
CA PRO A 208 -4.63 -9.22 -5.89
C PRO A 208 -6.00 -8.76 -6.42
N THR A 209 -5.96 -8.02 -7.51
CA THR A 209 -7.19 -7.49 -8.14
C THR A 209 -7.83 -8.48 -9.10
N HIS A 210 -7.13 -9.56 -9.46
CA HIS A 210 -7.51 -10.52 -10.50
C HIS A 210 -7.81 -9.88 -11.86
N ALA A 211 -7.24 -8.70 -12.10
CA ALA A 211 -7.39 -7.90 -13.30
C ALA A 211 -6.01 -7.35 -13.76
N SER A 212 -5.99 -6.71 -14.93
CA SER A 212 -4.79 -6.03 -15.45
C SER A 212 -4.56 -4.64 -14.83
N SER A 213 -5.47 -4.18 -13.97
CA SER A 213 -5.42 -2.86 -13.34
C SER A 213 -5.41 -2.98 -11.82
N TYR A 214 -4.75 -2.04 -11.14
CA TYR A 214 -4.85 -1.87 -9.70
C TYR A 214 -6.15 -1.18 -9.26
N HIS A 215 -6.80 -0.45 -10.16
CA HIS A 215 -8.03 0.29 -9.91
C HIS A 215 -9.28 -0.61 -9.87
N VAL A 216 -9.26 -1.62 -8.99
CA VAL A 216 -10.38 -2.54 -8.71
C VAL A 216 -10.70 -2.44 -7.22
N PRO A 217 -11.51 -1.42 -6.84
CA PRO A 217 -11.78 -1.17 -5.42
C PRO A 217 -12.54 -2.31 -4.72
N GLU A 218 -13.17 -3.20 -5.46
CA GLU A 218 -13.80 -4.42 -4.93
C GLU A 218 -12.80 -5.38 -4.26
N ALA A 219 -11.53 -5.35 -4.71
CA ALA A 219 -10.45 -6.18 -4.19
C ALA A 219 -9.72 -5.56 -2.98
N PHE A 220 -10.12 -4.38 -2.52
CA PHE A 220 -9.44 -3.76 -1.38
C PHE A 220 -9.67 -4.55 -0.09
N GLY A 221 -8.60 -4.71 0.68
CA GLY A 221 -8.66 -5.21 2.04
C GLY A 221 -9.15 -4.15 3.03
N THR A 222 -8.95 -4.41 4.31
CA THR A 222 -9.37 -3.54 5.41
C THR A 222 -8.16 -3.10 6.24
N LEU A 223 -8.03 -1.80 6.48
CA LEU A 223 -7.19 -1.28 7.55
C LEU A 223 -8.10 -0.94 8.74
N ARG A 224 -7.74 -1.45 9.93
CA ARG A 224 -8.44 -1.15 11.18
C ARG A 224 -7.53 -0.37 12.10
N LEU A 225 -8.04 0.76 12.63
CA LEU A 225 -7.36 1.53 13.66
C LEU A 225 -7.44 0.74 14.99
N ALA A 226 -6.29 0.30 15.49
CA ALA A 226 -6.14 -0.43 16.75
C ALA A 226 -5.55 0.46 17.85
N LYS A 227 -5.60 -0.05 19.11
CA LYS A 227 -4.91 0.60 20.25
C LYS A 227 -3.43 0.76 20.01
#